data_dd8a2707a232f9bf952699fb5bd6078c
#
_entry.id   dd8a2707a232f9bf952699fb5bd6078c
#
_cell.length_a   1.000
_cell.length_b   1.000
_cell.length_c   1.000
_cell.angle_alpha   90.00
_cell.angle_beta   90.00
_cell.angle_gamma   90.00
#
_symmetry.space_group_name_H-M   'P 1'
#
loop_
_entity.id
_entity.type
_entity.pdbx_description
1 polymer ?
#
loop_
_entity_poly.entity_id
_entity_poly.type
_entity_poly.pdbx_seq_one_letter_code
_entity_poly.pdbx_strand_id
1 'polypeptide(L)'
;MYEIAVSAGNKPRLLSRVSAVLFDVGLNIAEAHVFCTDDGYALDIFIVTGWRQGDAASVQSAVQTALDAADFSDLPASSKGTNAITSSQGSEGRMSNPSGDRSNSDSISIDGGEWELTEKQLVFNEKIASGAFGLLYRGSYCGQEVAIKVLKSNAAEGSGAETLREFAQELNILRRVHHKNIIQLIGALTKQKTMCLVTEFMHGGNLLQYVQEHALKLPELIRYSLGVAMGLDYLHKINIIHRDIKTANLLLDENNAVKIADFGVARIQPTDGSTMTAETGTYRWMAPEVIAHQFYNEKADVYSYGIMVWELVSGGEVPYPGYTPLQAAVGVVQRGLRPTIAPSCHAVIAQVMQYCWLVDPNARPGFEQIISLLKHVDVPREQEGKHGFFDRLRSVSFKSKKKEAQTRSG
;
A
#
# COMPACT_ATOMS: atom_id res chain seq x y z
N MET A 1 -20.50 -0.56 -20.24
CA MET A 1 -19.74 -0.68 -18.99
C MET A 1 -19.92 -2.10 -18.49
N TYR A 2 -18.87 -2.78 -18.14
CA TYR A 2 -18.86 -4.17 -17.67
C TYR A 2 -18.06 -4.25 -16.37
N GLU A 3 -18.43 -5.17 -15.51
CA GLU A 3 -17.67 -5.51 -14.30
C GLU A 3 -16.98 -6.86 -14.54
N ILE A 4 -15.67 -6.90 -14.30
CA ILE A 4 -14.84 -8.09 -14.46
C ILE A 4 -14.19 -8.38 -13.11
N ALA A 5 -14.49 -9.53 -12.54
CA ALA A 5 -13.88 -10.01 -11.31
C ALA A 5 -12.85 -11.10 -11.63
N VAL A 6 -11.62 -10.91 -11.19
CA VAL A 6 -10.53 -11.87 -11.33
C VAL A 6 -10.13 -12.36 -9.95
N SER A 7 -10.26 -13.67 -9.70
CA SER A 7 -9.82 -14.29 -8.47
C SER A 7 -8.59 -15.15 -8.73
N ALA A 8 -7.53 -14.92 -7.97
CA ALA A 8 -6.28 -15.67 -8.09
C ALA A 8 -5.54 -15.73 -6.74
N GLY A 9 -4.48 -16.56 -6.64
CA GLY A 9 -3.56 -16.47 -5.51
C GLY A 9 -2.99 -15.06 -5.41
N ASN A 10 -2.96 -14.49 -4.19
CA ASN A 10 -2.44 -13.14 -3.97
C ASN A 10 -0.94 -13.11 -4.29
N LYS A 11 -0.59 -12.54 -5.42
CA LYS A 11 0.78 -12.44 -5.92
C LYS A 11 1.09 -11.00 -6.30
N PRO A 12 2.31 -10.53 -6.08
CA PRO A 12 2.78 -9.26 -6.63
C PRO A 12 2.52 -9.19 -8.14
N ARG A 13 2.12 -8.01 -8.66
CA ARG A 13 1.88 -7.75 -10.10
C ARG A 13 0.55 -8.28 -10.67
N LEU A 14 -0.30 -8.95 -9.88
CA LEU A 14 -1.57 -9.46 -10.40
C LEU A 14 -2.37 -8.32 -11.04
N LEU A 15 -2.58 -7.21 -10.32
CA LEU A 15 -3.31 -6.04 -10.82
C LEU A 15 -2.70 -5.49 -12.13
N SER A 16 -1.39 -5.30 -12.17
CA SER A 16 -0.70 -4.75 -13.34
C SER A 16 -0.84 -5.66 -14.58
N ARG A 17 -0.69 -6.98 -14.40
CA ARG A 17 -0.83 -7.95 -15.50
C ARG A 17 -2.26 -8.08 -16.01
N VAL A 18 -3.22 -8.15 -15.10
CA VAL A 18 -4.64 -8.18 -15.48
C VAL A 18 -5.02 -6.89 -16.19
N SER A 19 -4.56 -5.73 -15.71
CA SER A 19 -4.78 -4.44 -16.39
C SER A 19 -4.21 -4.41 -17.81
N ALA A 20 -3.01 -4.95 -18.02
CA ALA A 20 -2.41 -5.05 -19.34
C ALA A 20 -3.22 -5.97 -20.28
N VAL A 21 -3.64 -7.15 -19.79
CA VAL A 21 -4.47 -8.07 -20.56
C VAL A 21 -5.80 -7.43 -20.96
N LEU A 22 -6.48 -6.73 -20.03
CA LEU A 22 -7.74 -6.04 -20.33
C LEU A 22 -7.55 -4.94 -21.39
N PHE A 23 -6.45 -4.22 -21.32
CA PHE A 23 -6.10 -3.21 -22.32
C PHE A 23 -5.81 -3.83 -23.69
N ASP A 24 -5.06 -4.92 -23.76
CA ASP A 24 -4.74 -5.63 -25.02
C ASP A 24 -5.99 -6.20 -25.71
N VAL A 25 -7.00 -6.56 -24.93
CA VAL A 25 -8.32 -6.95 -25.43
C VAL A 25 -9.14 -5.73 -25.95
N GLY A 26 -8.66 -4.50 -25.73
CA GLY A 26 -9.31 -3.26 -26.17
C GLY A 26 -10.31 -2.68 -25.18
N LEU A 27 -10.19 -3.05 -23.89
CA LEU A 27 -11.00 -2.52 -22.79
C LEU A 27 -10.27 -1.36 -22.12
N ASN A 28 -11.01 -0.32 -21.74
CA ASN A 28 -10.53 0.77 -20.91
C ASN A 28 -11.00 0.54 -19.47
N ILE A 29 -10.08 0.56 -18.52
CA ILE A 29 -10.39 0.41 -17.10
C ILE A 29 -10.81 1.78 -16.56
N ALA A 30 -12.04 1.88 -16.06
CA ALA A 30 -12.56 3.07 -15.38
C ALA A 30 -12.21 3.02 -13.88
N GLU A 31 -12.35 1.86 -13.25
CA GLU A 31 -12.10 1.64 -11.82
C GLU A 31 -11.47 0.27 -11.62
N ALA A 32 -10.63 0.12 -10.58
CA ALA A 32 -10.06 -1.15 -10.15
C ALA A 32 -10.07 -1.24 -8.62
N HIS A 33 -10.65 -2.31 -8.09
CA HIS A 33 -10.76 -2.57 -6.65
C HIS A 33 -10.02 -3.86 -6.30
N VAL A 34 -9.17 -3.81 -5.28
CA VAL A 34 -8.36 -4.95 -4.82
C VAL A 34 -8.87 -5.43 -3.47
N PHE A 35 -9.22 -6.70 -3.39
CA PHE A 35 -9.60 -7.37 -2.15
C PHE A 35 -8.67 -8.53 -1.89
N CYS A 36 -8.23 -8.70 -0.65
CA CYS A 36 -7.38 -9.82 -0.25
C CYS A 36 -8.04 -10.58 0.89
N THR A 37 -7.97 -11.91 0.82
CA THR A 37 -8.44 -12.81 1.88
C THR A 37 -7.27 -13.21 2.79
N ASP A 38 -7.59 -13.61 4.03
CA ASP A 38 -6.57 -14.01 5.03
C ASP A 38 -5.88 -15.33 4.64
N ASP A 39 -6.47 -16.12 3.75
CA ASP A 39 -5.92 -17.39 3.23
C ASP A 39 -5.03 -17.22 1.99
N GLY A 40 -4.76 -15.99 1.59
CA GLY A 40 -3.78 -15.65 0.56
C GLY A 40 -4.33 -15.64 -0.88
N TYR A 41 -5.62 -15.36 -1.05
CA TYR A 41 -6.22 -15.08 -2.35
C TYR A 41 -6.44 -13.58 -2.53
N ALA A 42 -6.40 -13.12 -3.78
CA ALA A 42 -6.83 -11.81 -4.22
C ALA A 42 -8.09 -11.93 -5.08
N LEU A 43 -8.99 -10.95 -4.93
CA LEU A 43 -10.11 -10.72 -5.81
C LEU A 43 -9.98 -9.28 -6.31
N ASP A 44 -9.59 -9.13 -7.58
CA ASP A 44 -9.48 -7.84 -8.24
C ASP A 44 -10.73 -7.61 -9.09
N ILE A 45 -11.46 -6.53 -8.84
CA ILE A 45 -12.67 -6.15 -9.57
C ILE A 45 -12.35 -4.95 -10.45
N PHE A 46 -12.61 -5.05 -11.75
CA PHE A 46 -12.40 -4.00 -12.73
C PHE A 46 -13.72 -3.54 -13.32
N ILE A 47 -13.98 -2.25 -13.29
CA ILE A 47 -15.05 -1.62 -14.04
C ILE A 47 -14.46 -1.15 -15.38
N VAL A 48 -14.94 -1.74 -16.47
CA VAL A 48 -14.35 -1.51 -17.80
C VAL A 48 -15.34 -0.96 -18.82
N THR A 49 -14.81 -0.22 -19.80
CA THR A 49 -15.55 0.36 -20.93
C THR A 49 -14.82 0.07 -22.24
N GLY A 50 -15.38 0.47 -23.38
CA GLY A 50 -14.68 0.43 -24.68
C GLY A 50 -14.95 -0.80 -25.52
N TRP A 51 -15.62 -1.84 -25.03
CA TRP A 51 -15.94 -3.01 -25.83
C TRP A 51 -16.89 -2.68 -26.98
N ARG A 52 -16.46 -2.96 -28.22
CA ARG A 52 -17.20 -2.63 -29.45
C ARG A 52 -17.75 -3.83 -30.21
N GLN A 53 -17.44 -5.04 -29.78
CA GLN A 53 -17.65 -6.26 -30.58
C GLN A 53 -18.71 -7.21 -30.02
N GLY A 54 -19.76 -6.72 -29.36
CA GLY A 54 -20.85 -7.63 -28.99
C GLY A 54 -21.41 -7.45 -27.57
N ASP A 55 -21.96 -8.52 -27.02
CA ASP A 55 -22.60 -8.61 -25.73
C ASP A 55 -21.63 -8.98 -24.59
N ALA A 56 -22.15 -9.13 -23.36
CA ALA A 56 -21.35 -9.48 -22.18
C ALA A 56 -20.65 -10.84 -22.32
N ALA A 57 -21.24 -11.81 -23.06
CA ALA A 57 -20.65 -13.13 -23.24
C ALA A 57 -19.39 -13.07 -24.14
N SER A 58 -19.40 -12.18 -25.15
CA SER A 58 -18.25 -11.97 -26.03
C SER A 58 -17.08 -11.28 -25.29
N VAL A 59 -17.35 -10.34 -24.38
CA VAL A 59 -16.35 -9.74 -23.49
C VAL A 59 -15.72 -10.82 -22.60
N GLN A 60 -16.56 -11.63 -21.94
CA GLN A 60 -16.11 -12.68 -21.05
C GLN A 60 -15.21 -13.70 -21.79
N SER A 61 -15.60 -14.14 -22.96
CA SER A 61 -14.82 -15.08 -23.76
C SER A 61 -13.48 -14.49 -24.21
N ALA A 62 -13.46 -13.23 -24.66
CA ALA A 62 -12.23 -12.58 -25.10
C ALA A 62 -11.25 -12.38 -23.92
N VAL A 63 -11.75 -11.92 -22.77
CA VAL A 63 -10.94 -11.71 -21.58
C VAL A 63 -10.41 -13.05 -21.04
N GLN A 64 -11.26 -14.09 -20.96
CA GLN A 64 -10.82 -15.42 -20.52
C GLN A 64 -9.72 -15.98 -21.43
N THR A 65 -9.90 -15.91 -22.75
CA THR A 65 -8.88 -16.38 -23.71
C THR A 65 -7.55 -15.63 -23.54
N ALA A 66 -7.61 -14.30 -23.32
CA ALA A 66 -6.42 -13.50 -23.13
C ALA A 66 -5.74 -13.76 -21.77
N LEU A 67 -6.53 -13.99 -20.70
CA LEU A 67 -5.99 -14.38 -19.39
C LEU A 67 -5.34 -15.79 -19.43
N ASP A 68 -5.96 -16.75 -20.14
CA ASP A 68 -5.42 -18.10 -20.29
C ASP A 68 -4.13 -18.13 -21.15
N ALA A 69 -4.02 -17.19 -22.10
CA ALA A 69 -2.81 -17.02 -22.92
C ALA A 69 -1.70 -16.26 -22.18
N ALA A 70 -2.04 -15.49 -21.16
CA ALA A 70 -1.07 -14.76 -20.36
C ALA A 70 -0.36 -15.72 -19.40
N ASP A 71 0.97 -15.76 -19.48
CA ASP A 71 1.76 -16.60 -18.57
C ASP A 71 1.82 -15.96 -17.17
N PHE A 72 1.13 -16.57 -16.22
CA PHE A 72 1.16 -16.19 -14.81
C PHE A 72 2.09 -17.10 -13.97
N SER A 73 2.84 -18.02 -14.60
CA SER A 73 3.69 -19.01 -13.91
C SER A 73 4.92 -18.41 -13.24
N ASP A 74 5.44 -17.31 -13.77
CA ASP A 74 6.63 -16.61 -13.26
C ASP A 74 6.37 -15.72 -12.03
N LEU A 75 5.15 -15.72 -11.52
CA LEU A 75 4.85 -14.99 -10.30
C LEU A 75 5.40 -15.76 -9.08
N PRO A 76 6.33 -15.22 -8.29
CA PRO A 76 6.90 -15.90 -7.16
C PRO A 76 5.80 -16.34 -6.19
N ALA A 77 5.72 -17.65 -5.92
CA ALA A 77 4.78 -18.17 -4.93
C ALA A 77 5.16 -17.61 -3.55
N SER A 78 4.20 -17.10 -2.82
CA SER A 78 4.36 -16.81 -1.39
C SER A 78 4.80 -18.11 -0.70
N SER A 79 6.04 -18.17 -0.22
CA SER A 79 6.62 -19.34 0.41
C SER A 79 5.91 -19.63 1.72
N LYS A 80 4.93 -20.55 1.69
CA LYS A 80 4.56 -21.30 2.90
C LYS A 80 5.71 -22.25 3.23
N GLY A 81 6.36 -22.02 4.36
CA GLY A 81 7.38 -22.89 4.89
C GLY A 81 6.84 -24.31 5.08
N THR A 82 7.42 -25.27 4.37
CA THR A 82 7.40 -26.68 4.72
C THR A 82 8.84 -27.12 4.89
N ASN A 83 9.22 -27.33 6.15
CA ASN A 83 10.45 -28.04 6.53
C ASN A 83 10.42 -29.45 5.96
N ALA A 84 11.32 -29.75 5.04
CA ALA A 84 11.71 -31.10 4.74
C ALA A 84 13.21 -31.22 4.96
N ILE A 85 13.57 -31.83 6.07
CA ILE A 85 14.91 -32.30 6.40
C ILE A 85 15.18 -33.50 5.51
N THR A 86 16.18 -33.43 4.65
CA THR A 86 16.82 -34.63 4.07
C THR A 86 18.33 -34.47 4.18
N SER A 87 18.87 -35.30 5.04
CA SER A 87 20.28 -35.56 5.20
C SER A 87 20.83 -36.32 3.99
N SER A 88 21.97 -35.92 3.43
CA SER A 88 22.89 -36.83 2.79
C SER A 88 24.33 -36.33 2.84
N GLN A 89 25.18 -37.28 3.20
CA GLN A 89 26.59 -37.18 3.52
C GLN A 89 27.48 -36.87 2.30
N GLY A 90 28.52 -36.13 2.56
CA GLY A 90 29.95 -36.36 2.26
C GLY A 90 30.42 -36.52 0.81
N SER A 91 31.33 -35.60 0.46
CA SER A 91 32.65 -35.99 -0.09
C SER A 91 33.59 -34.77 -0.11
N GLU A 92 34.80 -35.01 0.38
CA GLU A 92 35.95 -34.09 0.45
C GLU A 92 36.49 -33.76 -0.96
N GLY A 93 36.98 -32.53 -1.13
CA GLY A 93 37.62 -32.15 -2.38
C GLY A 93 38.26 -30.74 -2.36
N ARG A 94 39.44 -30.65 -1.74
CA ARG A 94 40.62 -29.84 -2.14
C ARG A 94 40.51 -28.34 -2.35
N MET A 95 41.30 -27.65 -1.53
CA MET A 95 41.75 -26.26 -1.58
C MET A 95 42.21 -25.79 -2.96
N SER A 96 41.81 -24.56 -3.32
CA SER A 96 42.68 -23.59 -4.00
C SER A 96 42.14 -22.18 -3.72
N ASN A 97 42.92 -21.38 -2.99
CA ASN A 97 42.74 -19.94 -2.87
C ASN A 97 43.07 -19.28 -4.22
N PRO A 98 42.30 -18.24 -4.60
CA PRO A 98 42.92 -17.01 -5.04
C PRO A 98 42.42 -15.80 -4.24
N SER A 99 43.36 -15.11 -3.63
CA SER A 99 43.27 -13.72 -3.21
C SER A 99 42.81 -12.87 -4.40
N GLY A 100 41.62 -12.29 -4.30
CA GLY A 100 41.07 -11.35 -5.23
C GLY A 100 40.32 -10.29 -4.42
N ASP A 101 40.95 -9.11 -4.37
CA ASP A 101 40.41 -7.86 -3.88
C ASP A 101 38.99 -7.64 -4.43
N ARG A 102 37.98 -7.78 -3.59
CA ARG A 102 36.61 -7.37 -3.92
C ARG A 102 36.37 -5.99 -3.32
N SER A 103 36.76 -4.98 -4.06
CA SER A 103 36.12 -3.67 -3.95
C SER A 103 34.64 -3.82 -4.28
N ASN A 104 33.82 -3.82 -3.24
CA ASN A 104 32.37 -3.82 -3.33
C ASN A 104 31.92 -2.44 -3.84
N SER A 105 32.00 -2.21 -5.14
CA SER A 105 31.23 -1.16 -5.79
C SER A 105 29.81 -1.71 -5.96
N ASP A 106 28.93 -1.45 -4.99
CA ASP A 106 27.49 -1.62 -5.12
C ASP A 106 26.97 -0.72 -6.26
N SER A 107 27.14 -1.17 -7.50
CA SER A 107 26.43 -0.60 -8.63
C SER A 107 24.96 -1.02 -8.49
N ILE A 108 24.13 -0.08 -7.99
CA ILE A 108 22.68 -0.23 -7.94
C ILE A 108 22.19 -0.30 -9.39
N SER A 109 22.05 -1.51 -9.92
CA SER A 109 21.40 -1.72 -11.20
C SER A 109 19.89 -1.58 -10.99
N ILE A 110 19.34 -0.42 -11.35
CA ILE A 110 17.91 -0.20 -11.44
C ILE A 110 17.50 -0.80 -12.78
N ASP A 111 17.21 -2.10 -12.79
CA ASP A 111 16.56 -2.72 -13.93
C ASP A 111 15.05 -2.80 -13.62
N GLY A 112 14.25 -2.08 -14.40
CA GLY A 112 12.78 -2.14 -14.32
C GLY A 112 12.29 -3.56 -14.60
N GLY A 113 13.02 -4.33 -15.37
CA GLY A 113 12.67 -5.70 -15.73
C GLY A 113 11.23 -5.78 -16.22
N GLU A 114 10.46 -6.66 -15.63
CA GLU A 114 9.06 -6.87 -15.94
C GLU A 114 8.12 -5.73 -15.49
N TRP A 115 8.57 -4.79 -14.64
CA TRP A 115 7.83 -3.61 -14.19
C TRP A 115 8.10 -2.37 -15.06
N GLU A 116 8.95 -2.51 -16.09
CA GLU A 116 9.21 -1.42 -17.03
C GLU A 116 7.96 -1.15 -17.86
N LEU A 117 7.46 0.08 -17.77
CA LEU A 117 6.28 0.51 -18.50
C LEU A 117 6.64 0.96 -19.92
N THR A 118 5.65 0.99 -20.80
CA THR A 118 5.79 1.56 -22.14
C THR A 118 5.49 3.06 -22.08
N GLU A 119 6.50 3.91 -22.30
CA GLU A 119 6.36 5.38 -22.24
C GLU A 119 5.21 5.91 -23.09
N LYS A 120 5.01 5.34 -24.28
CA LYS A 120 3.95 5.78 -25.20
C LYS A 120 2.53 5.62 -24.65
N GLN A 121 2.35 4.76 -23.65
CA GLN A 121 1.06 4.48 -23.01
C GLN A 121 0.87 5.29 -21.72
N LEU A 122 1.92 5.99 -21.26
CA LEU A 122 1.88 6.83 -20.07
C LEU A 122 1.62 8.28 -20.47
N VAL A 123 0.49 8.82 -20.00
CA VAL A 123 0.09 10.21 -20.27
C VAL A 123 0.14 11.00 -18.97
N PHE A 124 0.85 12.13 -18.99
CA PHE A 124 0.93 13.09 -17.88
C PHE A 124 -0.18 14.13 -18.05
N ASN A 125 -1.06 14.28 -17.06
CA ASN A 125 -2.16 15.25 -17.11
C ASN A 125 -1.85 16.47 -16.24
N GLU A 126 -2.02 16.35 -14.91
CA GLU A 126 -1.96 17.46 -13.97
C GLU A 126 -0.85 17.25 -12.95
N LYS A 127 -0.11 18.32 -12.62
CA LYS A 127 0.85 18.30 -11.52
C LYS A 127 0.10 18.47 -10.20
N ILE A 128 0.16 17.47 -9.32
CA ILE A 128 -0.50 17.47 -8.02
C ILE A 128 0.38 18.10 -6.95
N ALA A 129 1.67 17.72 -6.90
CA ALA A 129 2.57 18.14 -5.84
C ALA A 129 4.04 18.26 -6.31
N SER A 130 4.82 18.98 -5.52
CA SER A 130 6.28 19.05 -5.65
C SER A 130 6.89 18.87 -4.26
N GLY A 131 7.65 17.81 -4.07
CA GLY A 131 8.30 17.47 -2.80
C GLY A 131 9.82 17.36 -2.92
N ALA A 132 10.46 16.98 -1.82
CA ALA A 132 11.90 16.73 -1.76
C ALA A 132 12.31 15.63 -2.75
N PHE A 133 11.55 14.57 -2.86
CA PHE A 133 11.84 13.37 -3.65
C PHE A 133 11.43 13.48 -5.14
N GLY A 134 10.74 14.54 -5.56
CA GLY A 134 10.32 14.66 -6.96
C GLY A 134 9.06 15.46 -7.20
N LEU A 135 8.50 15.25 -8.38
CA LEU A 135 7.24 15.84 -8.84
C LEU A 135 6.19 14.75 -8.91
N LEU A 136 5.01 15.00 -8.37
CA LEU A 136 3.87 14.09 -8.44
C LEU A 136 2.86 14.61 -9.46
N TYR A 137 2.48 13.77 -10.41
CA TYR A 137 1.48 14.05 -11.43
C TYR A 137 0.31 13.08 -11.32
N ARG A 138 -0.87 13.56 -11.65
CA ARG A 138 -2.00 12.76 -12.08
C ARG A 138 -1.83 12.47 -13.58
N GLY A 139 -2.09 11.24 -13.99
CA GLY A 139 -1.95 10.84 -15.38
C GLY A 139 -2.80 9.63 -15.71
N SER A 140 -2.54 9.01 -16.84
CA SER A 140 -3.17 7.74 -17.21
C SER A 140 -2.16 6.79 -17.84
N TYR A 141 -2.34 5.50 -17.56
CA TYR A 141 -1.61 4.40 -18.17
C TYR A 141 -2.60 3.35 -18.68
N CYS A 142 -2.54 3.03 -19.96
CA CYS A 142 -3.49 2.13 -20.62
C CYS A 142 -4.97 2.50 -20.37
N GLY A 143 -5.28 3.79 -20.25
CA GLY A 143 -6.63 4.30 -19.97
C GLY A 143 -7.02 4.28 -18.48
N GLN A 144 -6.26 3.65 -17.61
CA GLN A 144 -6.44 3.69 -16.15
C GLN A 144 -5.80 4.97 -15.59
N GLU A 145 -6.49 5.63 -14.66
CA GLU A 145 -5.95 6.77 -13.94
C GLU A 145 -4.87 6.35 -12.96
N VAL A 146 -3.75 7.09 -12.93
CA VAL A 146 -2.56 6.75 -12.15
C VAL A 146 -1.92 7.96 -11.51
N ALA A 147 -1.17 7.75 -10.43
CA ALA A 147 -0.23 8.71 -9.87
C ALA A 147 1.18 8.42 -10.40
N ILE A 148 1.86 9.47 -10.87
CA ILE A 148 3.19 9.39 -11.48
C ILE A 148 4.16 10.22 -10.66
N LYS A 149 5.03 9.54 -9.89
CA LYS A 149 6.09 10.17 -9.09
C LYS A 149 7.36 10.25 -9.94
N VAL A 150 7.70 11.44 -10.39
CA VAL A 150 8.88 11.71 -11.25
C VAL A 150 10.07 12.08 -10.41
N LEU A 151 11.18 11.39 -10.61
CA LEU A 151 12.44 11.67 -9.94
C LEU A 151 13.03 12.99 -10.43
N LYS A 152 13.42 13.89 -9.53
CA LYS A 152 14.19 15.09 -9.90
C LYS A 152 15.61 14.69 -10.20
N SER A 153 16.04 14.81 -11.47
CA SER A 153 17.45 14.69 -11.84
C SER A 153 18.17 16.01 -11.58
N ASN A 154 18.54 16.31 -10.36
CA ASN A 154 19.44 17.43 -10.08
C ASN A 154 20.90 16.97 -10.35
N ALA A 155 21.31 17.07 -11.60
CA ALA A 155 22.69 16.75 -12.02
C ALA A 155 23.75 17.71 -11.44
N ALA A 156 23.37 18.73 -10.67
CA ALA A 156 24.24 19.83 -10.27
C ALA A 156 24.83 19.73 -8.85
N GLU A 157 24.24 18.92 -7.96
CA GLU A 157 24.72 18.84 -6.57
C GLU A 157 24.67 17.39 -6.10
N GLY A 158 25.75 16.74 -5.81
CA GLY A 158 26.00 15.40 -5.26
C GLY A 158 24.87 14.52 -4.66
N SER A 159 23.64 15.01 -4.61
CA SER A 159 22.46 14.33 -4.07
C SER A 159 21.78 13.32 -5.03
N GLY A 160 22.21 13.28 -6.30
CA GLY A 160 21.57 12.43 -7.31
C GLY A 160 21.68 10.93 -7.00
N ALA A 161 22.76 10.50 -6.35
CA ALA A 161 22.98 9.10 -6.00
C ALA A 161 22.05 8.62 -4.86
N GLU A 162 21.75 9.49 -3.89
CA GLU A 162 20.88 9.19 -2.76
C GLU A 162 19.40 9.08 -3.23
N THR A 163 18.95 10.06 -4.00
CA THR A 163 17.59 10.05 -4.58
C THR A 163 17.38 8.83 -5.48
N LEU A 164 18.41 8.40 -6.21
CA LEU A 164 18.38 7.20 -7.02
C LEU A 164 18.30 5.92 -6.18
N ARG A 165 18.98 5.87 -5.03
CA ARG A 165 18.91 4.77 -4.08
C ARG A 165 17.52 4.65 -3.47
N GLU A 166 16.94 5.77 -3.05
CA GLU A 166 15.57 5.81 -2.49
C GLU A 166 14.54 5.35 -3.53
N PHE A 167 14.64 5.81 -4.77
CA PHE A 167 13.79 5.37 -5.87
C PHE A 167 13.91 3.86 -6.12
N ALA A 168 15.14 3.36 -6.23
CA ALA A 168 15.38 1.92 -6.44
C ALA A 168 14.82 1.08 -5.29
N GLN A 169 14.94 1.58 -4.06
CA GLN A 169 14.44 0.93 -2.88
C GLN A 169 12.92 0.94 -2.82
N GLU A 170 12.27 2.08 -3.08
CA GLU A 170 10.82 2.19 -3.15
C GLU A 170 10.24 1.24 -4.20
N LEU A 171 10.82 1.23 -5.42
CA LEU A 171 10.45 0.28 -6.47
C LEU A 171 10.65 -1.17 -6.02
N ASN A 172 11.77 -1.48 -5.37
CA ASN A 172 12.13 -2.82 -4.92
C ASN A 172 11.15 -3.37 -3.87
N ILE A 173 10.61 -2.49 -3.03
CA ILE A 173 9.62 -2.85 -2.03
C ILE A 173 8.24 -2.96 -2.68
N LEU A 174 7.79 -1.93 -3.41
CA LEU A 174 6.46 -1.89 -3.98
C LEU A 174 6.18 -3.05 -4.96
N ARG A 175 7.20 -3.50 -5.70
CA ARG A 175 7.04 -4.66 -6.59
C ARG A 175 6.81 -6.00 -5.87
N ARG A 176 7.04 -6.07 -4.55
CA ARG A 176 6.88 -7.29 -3.73
C ARG A 176 5.59 -7.29 -2.92
N VAL A 177 4.91 -6.15 -2.83
CA VAL A 177 3.72 -5.99 -2.00
C VAL A 177 2.45 -5.97 -2.84
N HIS A 178 1.42 -6.67 -2.33
CA HIS A 178 0.09 -6.61 -2.89
C HIS A 178 -0.91 -6.79 -1.73
N HIS A 179 -1.56 -5.70 -1.31
CA HIS A 179 -2.49 -5.72 -0.20
C HIS A 179 -3.48 -4.53 -0.29
N LYS A 180 -4.74 -4.75 0.04
CA LYS A 180 -5.81 -3.73 -0.06
C LYS A 180 -5.53 -2.42 0.68
N ASN A 181 -4.75 -2.45 1.75
CA ASN A 181 -4.38 -1.26 2.54
C ASN A 181 -2.95 -0.77 2.26
N ILE A 182 -2.38 -1.12 1.11
CA ILE A 182 -1.08 -0.63 0.64
C ILE A 182 -1.25 -0.12 -0.78
N ILE A 183 -0.61 1.02 -1.08
CA ILE A 183 -0.60 1.59 -2.43
C ILE A 183 -0.07 0.58 -3.44
N GLN A 184 -0.77 0.43 -4.57
CA GLN A 184 -0.42 -0.57 -5.55
C GLN A 184 0.49 0.00 -6.63
N LEU A 185 1.60 -0.67 -6.89
CA LEU A 185 2.48 -0.39 -8.02
C LEU A 185 1.83 -0.84 -9.32
N ILE A 186 1.80 0.04 -10.31
CA ILE A 186 1.46 -0.27 -11.70
C ILE A 186 2.74 -0.60 -12.47
N GLY A 187 3.81 0.19 -12.27
CA GLY A 187 5.13 -0.04 -12.84
C GLY A 187 6.04 1.18 -12.73
N ALA A 188 7.13 1.17 -13.49
CA ALA A 188 8.11 2.26 -13.48
C ALA A 188 8.69 2.49 -14.88
N LEU A 189 9.22 3.69 -15.12
CA LEU A 189 10.15 3.99 -16.21
C LEU A 189 11.55 4.16 -15.60
N THR A 190 12.47 3.25 -15.89
CA THR A 190 13.81 3.24 -15.30
C THR A 190 14.93 3.49 -16.31
N LYS A 191 14.67 3.24 -17.60
CA LYS A 191 15.66 3.29 -18.70
C LYS A 191 15.71 4.64 -19.44
N GLN A 192 14.93 5.62 -18.99
CA GLN A 192 14.76 6.89 -19.70
C GLN A 192 15.42 8.07 -18.99
N LYS A 193 15.50 9.22 -19.69
CA LYS A 193 15.99 10.48 -19.08
C LYS A 193 15.13 10.91 -17.89
N THR A 194 13.86 10.54 -17.88
CA THR A 194 12.90 10.85 -16.81
C THR A 194 12.48 9.54 -16.15
N MET A 195 13.09 9.22 -15.02
CA MET A 195 12.67 8.09 -14.21
C MET A 195 11.39 8.43 -13.47
N CYS A 196 10.44 7.53 -13.46
CA CYS A 196 9.21 7.69 -12.70
C CYS A 196 8.67 6.37 -12.18
N LEU A 197 7.96 6.46 -11.06
CA LEU A 197 7.23 5.38 -10.42
C LEU A 197 5.75 5.65 -10.61
N VAL A 198 5.01 4.65 -11.06
CA VAL A 198 3.59 4.75 -11.38
C VAL A 198 2.79 3.84 -10.46
N THR A 199 1.85 4.42 -9.73
CA THR A 199 0.96 3.73 -8.79
C THR A 199 -0.50 4.00 -9.13
N GLU A 200 -1.41 3.27 -8.51
CA GLU A 200 -2.83 3.62 -8.54
C GLU A 200 -3.05 5.06 -8.06
N PHE A 201 -4.09 5.71 -8.58
CA PHE A 201 -4.44 7.07 -8.17
C PHE A 201 -5.41 7.04 -6.98
N MET A 202 -5.15 7.84 -5.97
CA MET A 202 -5.93 7.88 -4.72
C MET A 202 -6.79 9.15 -4.69
N HIS A 203 -8.07 9.01 -5.06
CA HIS A 203 -9.00 10.13 -5.27
C HIS A 203 -9.35 10.89 -3.99
N GLY A 204 -9.34 10.23 -2.83
CA GLY A 204 -9.62 10.85 -1.53
C GLY A 204 -8.47 11.65 -0.94
N GLY A 205 -7.30 11.71 -1.62
CA GLY A 205 -6.14 12.48 -1.15
C GLY A 205 -5.48 11.88 0.09
N ASN A 206 -4.76 12.68 0.87
CA ASN A 206 -4.11 12.19 2.09
C ASN A 206 -5.02 12.31 3.32
N LEU A 207 -4.85 11.35 4.24
CA LEU A 207 -5.66 11.23 5.43
C LEU A 207 -5.47 12.42 6.39
N LEU A 208 -4.30 13.08 6.41
CA LEU A 208 -4.06 14.25 7.25
C LEU A 208 -5.00 15.40 6.87
N GLN A 209 -5.08 15.73 5.57
CA GLN A 209 -6.00 16.76 5.10
C GLN A 209 -7.45 16.40 5.40
N TYR A 210 -7.82 15.14 5.16
CA TYR A 210 -9.17 14.68 5.44
C TYR A 210 -9.56 14.87 6.91
N VAL A 211 -8.70 14.49 7.86
CA VAL A 211 -9.01 14.63 9.30
C VAL A 211 -8.95 16.06 9.80
N GLN A 212 -8.20 16.94 9.13
CA GLN A 212 -8.19 18.38 9.44
C GLN A 212 -9.48 19.09 8.98
N GLU A 213 -10.09 18.58 7.91
CA GLU A 213 -11.33 19.13 7.36
C GLU A 213 -12.59 18.46 7.93
N HIS A 214 -12.48 17.24 8.46
CA HIS A 214 -13.60 16.42 8.90
C HIS A 214 -13.34 15.84 10.30
N ALA A 215 -14.18 16.17 11.26
CA ALA A 215 -14.14 15.54 12.58
C ALA A 215 -14.52 14.05 12.46
N LEU A 216 -13.58 13.15 12.77
CA LEU A 216 -13.81 11.71 12.68
C LEU A 216 -14.78 11.23 13.77
N LYS A 217 -15.77 10.47 13.38
CA LYS A 217 -16.58 9.68 14.30
C LYS A 217 -15.84 8.40 14.70
N LEU A 218 -16.20 7.81 15.85
CA LEU A 218 -15.57 6.58 16.33
C LEU A 218 -15.52 5.43 15.30
N PRO A 219 -16.60 5.15 14.50
CA PRO A 219 -16.55 4.13 13.46
C PRO A 219 -15.47 4.38 12.39
N GLU A 220 -15.30 5.64 11.97
CA GLU A 220 -14.30 6.03 10.96
C GLU A 220 -12.89 5.94 11.53
N LEU A 221 -12.69 6.41 12.76
CA LEU A 221 -11.43 6.29 13.48
C LEU A 221 -10.98 4.83 13.57
N ILE A 222 -11.89 3.92 13.96
CA ILE A 222 -11.61 2.49 14.03
C ILE A 222 -11.31 1.93 12.65
N ARG A 223 -12.09 2.28 11.63
CA ARG A 223 -11.92 1.83 10.25
C ARG A 223 -10.53 2.19 9.71
N TYR A 224 -10.09 3.45 9.88
CA TYR A 224 -8.77 3.88 9.44
C TYR A 224 -7.66 3.21 10.25
N SER A 225 -7.78 3.18 11.57
CA SER A 225 -6.82 2.51 12.44
C SER A 225 -6.67 1.03 12.08
N LEU A 226 -7.77 0.30 11.86
CA LEU A 226 -7.77 -1.10 11.43
C LEU A 226 -7.12 -1.27 10.05
N GLY A 227 -7.47 -0.44 9.07
CA GLY A 227 -6.91 -0.53 7.73
C GLY A 227 -5.38 -0.39 7.75
N VAL A 228 -4.85 0.60 8.47
CA VAL A 228 -3.40 0.79 8.62
C VAL A 228 -2.77 -0.38 9.37
N ALA A 229 -3.38 -0.84 10.46
CA ALA A 229 -2.86 -2.00 11.22
C ALA A 229 -2.78 -3.26 10.36
N MET A 230 -3.80 -3.53 9.51
CA MET A 230 -3.80 -4.68 8.58
C MET A 230 -2.71 -4.56 7.51
N GLY A 231 -2.49 -3.37 6.97
CA GLY A 231 -1.39 -3.11 6.02
C GLY A 231 -0.02 -3.32 6.65
N LEU A 232 0.20 -2.84 7.88
CA LEU A 232 1.46 -3.02 8.61
C LEU A 232 1.69 -4.46 9.06
N ASP A 233 0.65 -5.17 9.47
CA ASP A 233 0.72 -6.60 9.78
C ASP A 233 1.20 -7.42 8.56
N TYR A 234 0.65 -7.11 7.38
CA TYR A 234 1.11 -7.72 6.14
C TYR A 234 2.57 -7.41 5.84
N LEU A 235 3.01 -6.14 5.94
CA LEU A 235 4.42 -5.75 5.71
C LEU A 235 5.37 -6.47 6.66
N HIS A 236 5.04 -6.54 7.94
CA HIS A 236 5.86 -7.20 8.95
C HIS A 236 5.97 -8.72 8.71
N LYS A 237 4.89 -9.38 8.25
CA LYS A 237 4.91 -10.81 7.87
C LYS A 237 5.84 -11.12 6.71
N ILE A 238 6.13 -10.14 5.85
CA ILE A 238 7.10 -10.27 4.75
C ILE A 238 8.43 -9.55 5.05
N ASN A 239 8.70 -9.26 6.33
CA ASN A 239 9.94 -8.64 6.84
C ASN A 239 10.21 -7.25 6.26
N ILE A 240 9.19 -6.45 6.01
CA ILE A 240 9.33 -5.05 5.60
C ILE A 240 8.94 -4.15 6.75
N ILE A 241 9.82 -3.20 7.10
CA ILE A 241 9.59 -2.13 8.08
C ILE A 241 9.41 -0.83 7.31
N HIS A 242 8.31 -0.10 7.56
CA HIS A 242 7.96 1.11 6.82
C HIS A 242 8.75 2.35 7.24
N ARG A 243 8.94 2.56 8.55
CA ARG A 243 9.79 3.60 9.16
C ARG A 243 9.28 5.05 9.10
N ASP A 244 8.23 5.35 8.35
CA ASP A 244 7.65 6.71 8.26
C ASP A 244 6.12 6.68 8.30
N ILE A 245 5.55 6.00 9.30
CA ILE A 245 4.09 5.94 9.52
C ILE A 245 3.62 7.23 10.18
N LYS A 246 2.80 7.98 9.45
CA LYS A 246 2.11 9.21 9.85
C LYS A 246 0.90 9.44 8.95
N THR A 247 -0.06 10.24 9.39
CA THR A 247 -1.30 10.49 8.62
C THR A 247 -1.04 11.11 7.25
N ALA A 248 0.03 11.87 7.07
CA ALA A 248 0.41 12.45 5.77
C ALA A 248 0.82 11.40 4.71
N ASN A 249 1.29 10.22 5.13
CA ASN A 249 1.69 9.11 4.26
C ASN A 249 0.58 8.06 4.08
N LEU A 250 -0.63 8.36 4.54
CA LEU A 250 -1.80 7.52 4.37
C LEU A 250 -2.74 8.18 3.36
N LEU A 251 -3.12 7.44 2.34
CA LEU A 251 -3.95 7.92 1.25
C LEU A 251 -5.34 7.26 1.32
N LEU A 252 -6.33 7.96 0.80
CA LEU A 252 -7.72 7.49 0.72
C LEU A 252 -8.11 7.24 -0.74
N ASP A 253 -8.73 6.11 -0.99
CA ASP A 253 -9.37 5.83 -2.27
C ASP A 253 -10.73 6.56 -2.38
N GLU A 254 -11.44 6.34 -3.46
CA GLU A 254 -12.76 6.94 -3.72
C GLU A 254 -13.84 6.51 -2.71
N ASN A 255 -13.66 5.34 -2.08
CA ASN A 255 -14.55 4.81 -1.04
C ASN A 255 -14.08 5.15 0.38
N ASN A 256 -13.11 6.05 0.51
CA ASN A 256 -12.44 6.39 1.76
C ASN A 256 -11.79 5.17 2.45
N ALA A 257 -11.35 4.15 1.69
CA ALA A 257 -10.49 3.11 2.25
C ALA A 257 -9.05 3.61 2.33
N VAL A 258 -8.38 3.35 3.46
CA VAL A 258 -7.02 3.85 3.71
C VAL A 258 -5.98 2.90 3.10
N LYS A 259 -4.96 3.49 2.47
CA LYS A 259 -3.78 2.79 1.97
C LYS A 259 -2.50 3.46 2.44
N ILE A 260 -1.54 2.63 2.86
CA ILE A 260 -0.19 3.05 3.24
C ILE A 260 0.60 3.37 1.96
N ALA A 261 1.26 4.52 1.95
CA ALA A 261 2.06 5.02 0.82
C ALA A 261 3.42 5.55 1.31
N ASP A 262 4.28 5.93 0.36
CA ASP A 262 5.62 6.49 0.57
C ASP A 262 6.60 5.52 1.25
N PHE A 263 7.13 4.60 0.44
CA PHE A 263 8.10 3.57 0.83
C PHE A 263 9.56 4.02 0.64
N GLY A 264 9.83 5.31 0.41
CA GLY A 264 11.16 5.84 0.12
C GLY A 264 12.19 5.54 1.22
N VAL A 265 11.76 5.45 2.47
CA VAL A 265 12.62 5.11 3.62
C VAL A 265 12.36 3.71 4.19
N ALA A 266 11.43 2.94 3.64
CA ALA A 266 11.15 1.58 4.11
C ALA A 266 12.35 0.64 3.89
N ARG A 267 12.49 -0.41 4.70
CA ARG A 267 13.61 -1.38 4.62
C ARG A 267 13.10 -2.81 4.72
N ILE A 268 13.80 -3.70 4.02
CA ILE A 268 13.68 -5.14 4.23
C ILE A 268 14.54 -5.47 5.45
N GLN A 269 13.94 -6.10 6.47
CA GLN A 269 14.66 -6.48 7.67
C GLN A 269 15.69 -7.56 7.34
N PRO A 270 16.99 -7.38 7.70
CA PRO A 270 18.00 -8.40 7.48
C PRO A 270 17.68 -9.66 8.28
N THR A 271 17.80 -10.81 7.64
CA THR A 271 17.63 -12.12 8.30
C THR A 271 18.84 -12.57 9.10
N ASP A 272 19.99 -11.91 8.92
CA ASP A 272 21.29 -12.24 9.51
C ASP A 272 21.62 -11.46 10.80
N GLY A 273 20.68 -10.65 11.31
CA GLY A 273 20.87 -9.85 12.54
C GLY A 273 21.76 -8.62 12.32
N SER A 274 22.04 -8.23 11.06
CA SER A 274 22.77 -6.99 10.78
C SER A 274 21.97 -5.75 11.20
N THR A 275 22.70 -4.70 11.61
CA THR A 275 22.12 -3.51 12.22
C THR A 275 21.50 -2.55 11.22
N MET A 276 20.31 -2.06 11.55
CA MET A 276 19.69 -0.95 10.83
C MET A 276 20.03 0.38 11.53
N THR A 277 20.53 1.36 10.77
CA THR A 277 20.81 2.71 11.25
C THR A 277 19.71 3.67 10.83
N ALA A 278 19.39 4.64 11.73
CA ALA A 278 18.41 5.67 11.44
C ALA A 278 19.06 6.78 10.59
N GLU A 279 18.61 6.92 9.34
CA GLU A 279 19.20 7.93 8.45
C GLU A 279 18.32 9.14 8.19
N THR A 280 17.00 9.03 8.17
CA THR A 280 16.11 10.18 7.97
C THR A 280 14.69 9.82 8.34
N GLY A 281 13.97 10.72 8.95
CA GLY A 281 12.56 10.53 9.23
C GLY A 281 11.98 11.71 9.98
N THR A 282 10.69 11.68 10.18
CA THR A 282 9.95 12.71 10.88
C THR A 282 10.06 12.46 12.39
N TYR A 283 11.01 13.06 13.07
CA TYR A 283 11.36 12.84 14.47
C TYR A 283 10.18 12.68 15.45
N ARG A 284 9.07 13.36 15.18
CA ARG A 284 7.89 13.35 16.07
C ARG A 284 7.17 12.00 16.13
N TRP A 285 7.31 11.17 15.09
CA TRP A 285 6.70 9.84 14.98
C TRP A 285 7.68 8.70 15.25
N MET A 286 8.98 9.03 15.32
CA MET A 286 10.03 8.03 15.52
C MET A 286 10.03 7.45 16.93
N ALA A 287 10.27 6.15 17.00
CA ALA A 287 10.47 5.44 18.24
C ALA A 287 11.77 5.88 18.95
N PRO A 288 11.81 5.87 20.30
CA PRO A 288 12.98 6.33 21.06
C PRO A 288 14.28 5.59 20.73
N GLU A 289 14.21 4.27 20.46
CA GLU A 289 15.38 3.47 20.05
C GLU A 289 15.90 3.88 18.67
N VAL A 290 15.01 4.29 17.76
CA VAL A 290 15.39 4.80 16.43
C VAL A 290 16.07 6.16 16.55
N ILE A 291 15.51 7.08 17.34
CA ILE A 291 16.10 8.40 17.62
C ILE A 291 17.48 8.25 18.28
N ALA A 292 17.63 7.28 19.19
CA ALA A 292 18.87 7.01 19.89
C ALA A 292 19.90 6.20 19.08
N HIS A 293 19.64 5.94 17.80
CA HIS A 293 20.49 5.13 16.90
C HIS A 293 20.82 3.74 17.47
N GLN A 294 19.87 3.16 18.21
CA GLN A 294 19.97 1.80 18.73
C GLN A 294 19.45 0.79 17.71
N PHE A 295 19.66 -0.49 18.00
CA PHE A 295 19.05 -1.56 17.22
C PHE A 295 17.53 -1.48 17.29
N TYR A 296 16.86 -1.57 16.16
CA TYR A 296 15.42 -1.57 16.09
C TYR A 296 14.90 -2.62 15.11
N ASN A 297 13.66 -2.98 15.26
CA ASN A 297 12.94 -3.94 14.47
C ASN A 297 11.54 -3.39 14.08
N GLU A 298 10.65 -4.26 13.66
CA GLU A 298 9.26 -3.92 13.28
C GLU A 298 8.47 -3.20 14.40
N LYS A 299 8.90 -3.28 15.65
CA LYS A 299 8.27 -2.58 16.78
C LYS A 299 8.44 -1.05 16.73
N ALA A 300 9.34 -0.56 15.88
CA ALA A 300 9.44 0.86 15.59
C ALA A 300 8.20 1.38 14.85
N ASP A 301 7.67 0.61 13.87
CA ASP A 301 6.42 0.95 13.19
C ASP A 301 5.22 0.92 14.15
N VAL A 302 5.23 0.01 15.14
CA VAL A 302 4.17 -0.03 16.16
C VAL A 302 4.15 1.25 16.98
N TYR A 303 5.32 1.79 17.35
CA TYR A 303 5.41 3.08 18.02
C TYR A 303 4.85 4.21 17.14
N SER A 304 5.32 4.31 15.90
CA SER A 304 4.85 5.32 14.94
C SER A 304 3.34 5.23 14.69
N TYR A 305 2.82 4.00 14.62
CA TYR A 305 1.38 3.74 14.54
C TYR A 305 0.61 4.31 15.74
N GLY A 306 1.12 4.15 16.96
CA GLY A 306 0.51 4.76 18.15
C GLY A 306 0.43 6.28 18.08
N ILE A 307 1.48 6.94 17.56
CA ILE A 307 1.50 8.39 17.35
C ILE A 307 0.53 8.79 16.22
N MET A 308 0.46 8.02 15.14
CA MET A 308 -0.50 8.24 14.04
C MET A 308 -1.95 8.11 14.52
N VAL A 309 -2.28 7.14 15.38
CA VAL A 309 -3.63 7.04 15.97
C VAL A 309 -3.94 8.27 16.83
N TRP A 310 -2.95 8.81 17.53
CA TRP A 310 -3.12 10.08 18.25
C TRP A 310 -3.41 11.26 17.31
N GLU A 311 -2.73 11.34 16.16
CA GLU A 311 -3.06 12.36 15.12
C GLU A 311 -4.52 12.24 14.67
N LEU A 312 -5.03 11.02 14.45
CA LEU A 312 -6.44 10.83 14.07
C LEU A 312 -7.40 11.31 15.15
N VAL A 313 -7.10 11.02 16.43
CA VAL A 313 -7.92 11.42 17.58
C VAL A 313 -7.89 12.94 17.79
N SER A 314 -6.76 13.59 17.56
CA SER A 314 -6.57 15.03 17.72
C SER A 314 -7.08 15.86 16.54
N GLY A 315 -7.61 15.24 15.47
CA GLY A 315 -8.05 15.97 14.27
C GLY A 315 -6.88 16.45 13.40
N GLY A 316 -5.79 15.71 13.35
CA GLY A 316 -4.62 16.03 12.55
C GLY A 316 -3.67 17.06 13.17
N GLU A 317 -3.72 17.23 14.50
CA GLU A 317 -2.74 18.07 15.20
C GLU A 317 -1.34 17.49 15.10
N VAL A 318 -0.35 18.37 15.05
CA VAL A 318 1.06 17.94 15.04
C VAL A 318 1.42 17.37 16.42
N PRO A 319 2.01 16.16 16.50
CA PRO A 319 2.41 15.57 17.77
C PRO A 319 3.37 16.48 18.55
N TYR A 320 3.20 16.54 19.87
CA TYR A 320 3.98 17.39 20.79
C TYR A 320 3.89 18.89 20.43
N PRO A 321 2.70 19.50 20.46
CA PRO A 321 2.52 20.92 20.19
C PRO A 321 3.40 21.75 21.13
N GLY A 322 3.98 22.85 20.62
CA GLY A 322 4.90 23.72 21.39
C GLY A 322 6.36 23.26 21.43
N TYR A 323 6.70 22.07 20.94
CA TYR A 323 8.08 21.61 20.80
C TYR A 323 8.54 21.70 19.34
N THR A 324 9.81 22.02 19.10
CA THR A 324 10.40 21.77 17.78
C THR A 324 10.57 20.27 17.55
N PRO A 325 10.76 19.77 16.30
CA PRO A 325 10.99 18.34 16.04
C PRO A 325 12.15 17.77 16.87
N LEU A 326 13.24 18.49 16.99
CA LEU A 326 14.43 18.07 17.76
C LEU A 326 14.14 18.07 19.29
N GLN A 327 13.45 19.10 19.79
CA GLN A 327 13.06 19.14 21.21
C GLN A 327 12.12 17.99 21.58
N ALA A 328 11.18 17.64 20.69
CA ALA A 328 10.30 16.48 20.86
C ALA A 328 11.12 15.19 20.91
N ALA A 329 12.06 14.99 19.98
CA ALA A 329 12.94 13.82 19.95
C ALA A 329 13.75 13.68 21.26
N VAL A 330 14.39 14.75 21.72
CA VAL A 330 15.13 14.77 22.99
C VAL A 330 14.19 14.45 24.17
N GLY A 331 12.98 15.05 24.19
CA GLY A 331 11.97 14.79 25.20
C GLY A 331 11.53 13.33 25.24
N VAL A 332 11.31 12.72 24.08
CA VAL A 332 10.92 11.30 23.93
C VAL A 332 11.99 10.37 24.50
N VAL A 333 13.26 10.60 24.15
CA VAL A 333 14.38 9.73 24.58
C VAL A 333 14.74 9.94 26.04
N GLN A 334 14.91 11.20 26.47
CA GLN A 334 15.46 11.48 27.81
C GLN A 334 14.40 11.52 28.91
N ARG A 335 13.18 11.95 28.61
CA ARG A 335 12.12 12.18 29.59
C ARG A 335 10.91 11.29 29.41
N GLY A 336 10.94 10.38 28.42
CA GLY A 336 9.79 9.54 28.10
C GLY A 336 8.55 10.35 27.65
N LEU A 337 8.76 11.53 27.02
CA LEU A 337 7.67 12.40 26.57
C LEU A 337 6.73 11.63 25.62
N ARG A 338 5.43 11.76 25.84
CA ARG A 338 4.37 11.19 24.99
C ARG A 338 3.29 12.27 24.75
N PRO A 339 2.54 12.19 23.64
CA PRO A 339 1.42 13.10 23.43
C PRO A 339 0.34 12.91 24.50
N THR A 340 -0.32 14.00 24.88
CA THR A 340 -1.40 13.95 25.86
C THR A 340 -2.67 13.37 25.21
N ILE A 341 -3.22 12.31 25.78
CA ILE A 341 -4.49 11.75 25.35
C ILE A 341 -5.63 12.56 25.98
N ALA A 342 -6.56 13.05 25.16
CA ALA A 342 -7.73 13.76 25.65
C ALA A 342 -8.60 12.87 26.54
N PRO A 343 -9.14 13.37 27.68
CA PRO A 343 -10.02 12.60 28.56
C PRO A 343 -11.28 12.05 27.86
N SER A 344 -11.71 12.67 26.77
CA SER A 344 -12.85 12.26 25.94
C SER A 344 -12.51 11.12 24.97
N CYS A 345 -11.25 10.72 24.88
CA CYS A 345 -10.84 9.63 23.98
C CYS A 345 -11.47 8.29 24.45
N HIS A 346 -11.95 7.52 23.46
CA HIS A 346 -12.49 6.19 23.75
C HIS A 346 -11.43 5.29 24.44
N ALA A 347 -11.83 4.59 25.52
CA ALA A 347 -10.91 3.87 26.40
C ALA A 347 -10.01 2.86 25.67
N VAL A 348 -10.58 2.09 24.71
CA VAL A 348 -9.82 1.10 23.93
C VAL A 348 -8.81 1.79 23.01
N ILE A 349 -9.18 2.92 22.39
CA ILE A 349 -8.25 3.68 21.53
C ILE A 349 -7.12 4.27 22.36
N ALA A 350 -7.42 4.82 23.53
CA ALA A 350 -6.40 5.29 24.48
C ALA A 350 -5.46 4.16 24.91
N GLN A 351 -5.99 2.98 25.19
CA GLN A 351 -5.21 1.79 25.54
C GLN A 351 -4.30 1.33 24.40
N VAL A 352 -4.81 1.30 23.17
CA VAL A 352 -4.00 0.96 21.97
C VAL A 352 -2.82 1.92 21.84
N MET A 353 -3.06 3.24 21.94
CA MET A 353 -1.98 4.24 21.88
C MET A 353 -0.95 3.98 22.99
N GLN A 354 -1.39 3.81 24.23
CA GLN A 354 -0.50 3.58 25.39
C GLN A 354 0.37 2.33 25.23
N TYR A 355 -0.17 1.25 24.69
CA TYR A 355 0.60 0.03 24.45
C TYR A 355 1.58 0.18 23.28
N CYS A 356 1.19 0.89 22.23
CA CYS A 356 2.04 1.08 21.05
C CYS A 356 3.30 1.89 21.35
N TRP A 357 3.24 2.88 22.25
CA TRP A 357 4.38 3.75 22.56
C TRP A 357 5.09 3.45 23.87
N LEU A 358 5.03 2.19 24.35
CA LEU A 358 5.84 1.73 25.46
C LEU A 358 7.33 1.95 25.19
N VAL A 359 8.11 2.21 26.25
CA VAL A 359 9.53 2.47 26.13
C VAL A 359 10.28 1.22 25.65
N ASP A 360 9.99 0.06 26.25
CA ASP A 360 10.53 -1.22 25.81
C ASP A 360 9.85 -1.69 24.52
N PRO A 361 10.59 -1.78 23.38
CA PRO A 361 10.02 -2.28 22.13
C PRO A 361 9.40 -3.67 22.23
N ASN A 362 9.97 -4.56 23.05
CA ASN A 362 9.48 -5.93 23.19
C ASN A 362 8.14 -6.01 23.93
N ALA A 363 7.83 -5.01 24.77
CA ALA A 363 6.55 -4.92 25.47
C ALA A 363 5.42 -4.36 24.56
N ARG A 364 5.74 -3.79 23.40
CA ARG A 364 4.74 -3.30 22.44
C ARG A 364 4.04 -4.48 21.78
N PRO A 365 2.70 -4.42 21.58
CA PRO A 365 1.95 -5.48 20.90
C PRO A 365 2.41 -5.67 19.44
N GLY A 366 2.15 -6.85 18.87
CA GLY A 366 2.17 -7.03 17.42
C GLY A 366 0.88 -6.52 16.79
N PHE A 367 0.87 -6.32 15.45
CA PHE A 367 -0.33 -5.81 14.79
C PHE A 367 -1.51 -6.77 14.85
N GLU A 368 -1.32 -8.07 14.92
CA GLU A 368 -2.41 -9.05 15.15
C GLU A 368 -3.17 -8.77 16.46
N GLN A 369 -2.45 -8.41 17.52
CA GLN A 369 -3.05 -8.06 18.82
C GLN A 369 -3.79 -6.72 18.75
N ILE A 370 -3.21 -5.71 18.08
CA ILE A 370 -3.84 -4.41 17.87
C ILE A 370 -5.13 -4.56 17.07
N ILE A 371 -5.11 -5.32 15.98
CA ILE A 371 -6.28 -5.64 15.15
C ILE A 371 -7.36 -6.30 15.99
N SER A 372 -6.99 -7.27 16.84
CA SER A 372 -7.93 -7.93 17.72
C SER A 372 -8.58 -6.94 18.70
N LEU A 373 -7.81 -6.05 19.34
CA LEU A 373 -8.34 -5.03 20.24
C LEU A 373 -9.33 -4.10 19.52
N LEU A 374 -8.98 -3.61 18.34
CA LEU A 374 -9.81 -2.67 17.58
C LEU A 374 -11.11 -3.31 17.06
N LYS A 375 -11.08 -4.60 16.69
CA LYS A 375 -12.28 -5.33 16.24
C LYS A 375 -13.31 -5.56 17.36
N HIS A 376 -12.87 -5.52 18.62
CA HIS A 376 -13.77 -5.71 19.77
C HIS A 376 -14.32 -4.38 20.35
N VAL A 377 -14.05 -3.25 19.69
CA VAL A 377 -14.68 -1.98 20.09
C VAL A 377 -16.15 -2.01 19.69
N ASP A 378 -17.04 -1.90 20.67
CA ASP A 378 -18.47 -1.75 20.43
C ASP A 378 -18.72 -0.39 19.76
N VAL A 379 -18.92 -0.43 18.45
CA VAL A 379 -19.39 0.72 17.68
C VAL A 379 -20.90 0.73 17.76
N PRO A 380 -21.54 1.74 18.36
CA PRO A 380 -23.00 1.88 18.27
C PRO A 380 -23.38 1.87 16.77
N ARG A 381 -24.17 0.89 16.36
CA ARG A 381 -24.72 0.88 15.01
C ARG A 381 -25.63 2.09 14.89
N GLU A 382 -25.17 3.16 14.27
CA GLU A 382 -26.07 4.18 13.75
C GLU A 382 -27.04 3.41 12.85
N GLN A 383 -28.35 3.59 13.07
CA GLN A 383 -29.37 3.02 12.19
C GLN A 383 -29.12 3.61 10.81
N GLU A 384 -28.33 2.91 9.99
CA GLU A 384 -28.23 3.21 8.56
C GLU A 384 -29.65 3.12 8.03
N GLY A 385 -30.17 4.27 7.60
CA GLY A 385 -31.42 4.32 6.86
C GLY A 385 -31.32 3.31 5.73
N LYS A 386 -32.23 2.32 5.74
CA LYS A 386 -32.32 1.21 4.81
C LYS A 386 -32.24 1.67 3.36
N HIS A 387 -31.05 1.81 2.81
CA HIS A 387 -30.79 1.82 1.36
C HIS A 387 -29.39 1.24 1.13
N GLY A 388 -29.24 -0.04 1.47
CA GLY A 388 -28.05 -0.81 1.13
C GLY A 388 -27.97 -1.02 -0.38
N PHE A 389 -26.75 -0.92 -0.92
CA PHE A 389 -26.40 -1.23 -2.30
C PHE A 389 -27.02 -2.54 -2.83
N PHE A 390 -27.21 -3.54 -1.97
CA PHE A 390 -27.86 -4.82 -2.30
C PHE A 390 -29.37 -4.73 -2.57
N ASP A 391 -30.08 -3.70 -2.09
CA ASP A 391 -31.50 -3.53 -2.41
C ASP A 391 -31.74 -2.95 -3.81
N ARG A 392 -30.76 -2.26 -4.42
CA ARG A 392 -30.82 -1.81 -5.81
C ARG A 392 -30.68 -2.94 -6.83
N LEU A 393 -30.04 -4.04 -6.48
CA LEU A 393 -29.88 -5.21 -7.35
C LEU A 393 -31.13 -6.12 -7.39
N ARG A 394 -32.05 -5.98 -6.43
CA ARG A 394 -33.32 -6.76 -6.39
C ARG A 394 -34.45 -6.15 -7.21
N SER A 395 -34.35 -4.94 -7.72
CA SER A 395 -35.43 -4.25 -8.40
C SER A 395 -35.41 -4.30 -9.95
N VAL A 396 -34.51 -5.07 -10.57
CA VAL A 396 -34.55 -5.31 -12.01
C VAL A 396 -35.43 -6.55 -12.27
N SER A 397 -36.74 -6.37 -12.10
CA SER A 397 -37.75 -7.34 -12.52
C SER A 397 -38.05 -7.10 -14.00
N PHE A 398 -37.73 -8.06 -14.86
CA PHE A 398 -38.13 -8.09 -16.27
C PHE A 398 -39.65 -8.21 -16.35
N LYS A 399 -40.35 -7.11 -16.63
CA LYS A 399 -41.74 -7.16 -17.10
C LYS A 399 -41.79 -7.41 -18.60
N SER A 400 -42.00 -8.65 -18.98
CA SER A 400 -42.39 -9.04 -20.33
C SER A 400 -43.80 -8.50 -20.62
N LYS A 401 -43.89 -7.53 -21.53
CA LYS A 401 -45.22 -7.11 -22.09
C LYS A 401 -45.67 -8.11 -23.12
N LYS A 402 -46.65 -8.98 -22.77
CA LYS A 402 -47.48 -9.67 -23.75
C LYS A 402 -48.41 -8.63 -24.41
N LYS A 403 -48.29 -8.46 -25.70
CA LYS A 403 -49.31 -7.80 -26.53
C LYS A 403 -50.48 -8.76 -26.70
N GLU A 404 -51.62 -8.45 -26.13
CA GLU A 404 -52.91 -9.07 -26.49
C GLU A 404 -53.41 -8.41 -27.79
N ALA A 405 -53.59 -9.24 -28.80
CA ALA A 405 -54.27 -8.86 -30.04
C ALA A 405 -55.79 -8.91 -29.79
N GLN A 406 -56.47 -7.78 -29.80
CA GLN A 406 -57.90 -7.73 -29.89
C GLN A 406 -58.34 -7.88 -31.34
N THR A 407 -58.89 -9.02 -31.66
CA THR A 407 -59.73 -9.24 -32.85
C THR A 407 -61.09 -8.57 -32.62
N ARG A 408 -61.44 -7.62 -33.45
CA ARG A 408 -62.83 -7.16 -33.64
C ARG A 408 -63.47 -8.01 -34.73
N SER A 409 -64.56 -8.66 -34.38
CA SER A 409 -65.55 -9.15 -35.32
C SER A 409 -66.92 -8.68 -34.83
N GLY A 410 -67.72 -8.16 -35.73
CA GLY A 410 -69.10 -7.78 -35.60
C GLY A 410 -69.44 -6.40 -36.05
#